data_23ab9d2ebdc16a3d712e5e52e8ec7853
#
_entry.id   23ab9d2ebdc16a3d712e5e52e8ec7853
#
_cell.length_a   1.000
_cell.length_b   1.000
_cell.length_c   1.000
_cell.angle_alpha   90.00
_cell.angle_beta   90.00
_cell.angle_gamma   90.00
#
_symmetry.space_group_name_H-M   'P 1'
#
loop_
_entity.id
_entity.type
_entity.pdbx_description
1 polymer ?
#
loop_
_entity_poly.entity_id
_entity_poly.type
_entity_poly.pdbx_seq_one_letter_code
_entity_poly.pdbx_strand_id
1 'polypeptide(L)'
;MKIVLDTNVLVMALRSRRGASFRVLSELPTNDFQIVLTIPLYTEYQDVLSRSEVLELGYTQNDIKELTRYLASISHKQEIYYLWRPWLKDPKDDMVLEAAFASQSKYIVTYNSKDFVGKGIEESFGIKPLNAKDFLIEIGKLN
;
A
#
# COMPACT_ATOMS: atom_id res chain seq x y z
N MET A 1 -9.44 10.76 3.93
CA MET A 1 -9.58 9.84 2.79
C MET A 1 -8.79 8.58 3.05
N LYS A 2 -9.19 7.48 2.45
CA LYS A 2 -8.52 6.19 2.61
C LYS A 2 -7.69 5.85 1.39
N ILE A 3 -6.55 5.21 1.63
CA ILE A 3 -5.64 4.75 0.58
C ILE A 3 -5.14 3.35 0.92
N VAL A 4 -4.72 2.60 -0.08
CA VAL A 4 -4.06 1.32 0.09
C VAL A 4 -2.63 1.45 -0.43
N LEU A 5 -1.67 0.98 0.37
CA LEU A 5 -0.27 0.93 -0.04
C LEU A 5 0.05 -0.47 -0.55
N ASP A 6 0.48 -0.57 -1.80
CA ASP A 6 1.03 -1.82 -2.33
C ASP A 6 2.37 -2.11 -1.62
N THR A 7 2.68 -3.38 -1.47
CA THR A 7 3.89 -3.80 -0.75
C THR A 7 5.17 -3.22 -1.34
N ASN A 8 5.23 -3.01 -2.66
CA ASN A 8 6.41 -2.42 -3.31
C ASN A 8 6.71 -0.99 -2.82
N VAL A 9 5.70 -0.26 -2.37
CA VAL A 9 5.88 1.07 -1.79
C VAL A 9 6.61 0.97 -0.44
N LEU A 10 6.27 -0.02 0.38
CA LEU A 10 6.96 -0.25 1.65
C LEU A 10 8.41 -0.68 1.43
N VAL A 11 8.64 -1.57 0.48
CA VAL A 11 10.00 -2.01 0.13
C VAL A 11 10.84 -0.81 -0.31
N MET A 12 10.29 0.03 -1.18
CA MET A 12 11.01 1.21 -1.67
C MET A 12 11.28 2.21 -0.55
N ALA A 13 10.35 2.38 0.39
CA ALA A 13 10.57 3.25 1.54
C ALA A 13 11.75 2.79 2.39
N LEU A 14 11.91 1.48 2.57
CA LEU A 14 13.03 0.93 3.33
C LEU A 14 14.35 1.03 2.57
N ARG A 15 14.31 1.05 1.24
CA ARG A 15 15.52 1.18 0.40
C ARG A 15 16.03 2.61 0.34
N SER A 16 15.17 3.60 0.37
CA SER A 16 15.56 4.98 0.16
C SER A 16 14.82 5.94 1.08
N ARG A 17 15.54 6.44 2.08
CA ARG A 17 15.00 7.42 3.04
C ARG A 17 14.76 8.79 2.40
N ARG A 18 15.32 9.05 1.22
CA ARG A 18 15.14 10.31 0.49
C ARG A 18 14.04 10.22 -0.54
N GLY A 19 13.46 9.03 -0.75
CA GLY A 19 12.47 8.81 -1.77
C GLY A 19 11.06 9.19 -1.36
N ALA A 20 10.18 9.25 -2.34
CA ALA A 20 8.78 9.60 -2.14
C ALA A 20 8.04 8.59 -1.25
N SER A 21 8.37 7.29 -1.37
CA SER A 21 7.73 6.26 -0.55
C SER A 21 8.03 6.45 0.94
N PHE A 22 9.28 6.78 1.28
CA PHE A 22 9.63 7.08 2.66
C PHE A 22 8.89 8.32 3.16
N ARG A 23 8.73 9.32 2.30
CA ARG A 23 7.99 10.54 2.63
C ARG A 23 6.52 10.22 2.95
N VAL A 24 5.89 9.32 2.18
CA VAL A 24 4.52 8.89 2.47
C VAL A 24 4.43 8.26 3.86
N LEU A 25 5.34 7.35 4.20
CA LEU A 25 5.35 6.72 5.53
C LEU A 25 5.66 7.75 6.63
N SER A 26 6.51 8.72 6.36
CA SER A 26 6.88 9.76 7.33
C SER A 26 5.73 10.70 7.66
N GLU A 27 4.75 10.83 6.78
CA GLU A 27 3.56 11.63 7.05
C GLU A 27 2.62 10.97 8.06
N LEU A 28 2.76 9.68 8.28
CA LEU A 28 1.88 8.93 9.19
C LEU A 28 2.29 9.13 10.67
N PRO A 29 1.33 9.23 11.59
CA PRO A 29 -0.10 9.34 11.36
C PRO A 29 -0.47 10.76 10.92
N THR A 30 -1.52 10.89 10.11
CA THR A 30 -1.95 12.18 9.59
C THR A 30 -3.47 12.20 9.45
N ASN A 31 -4.06 13.40 9.46
CA ASN A 31 -5.48 13.58 9.18
C ASN A 31 -5.77 13.67 7.67
N ASP A 32 -4.73 13.79 6.85
CA ASP A 32 -4.89 13.97 5.40
C ASP A 32 -5.29 12.69 4.70
N PHE A 33 -4.81 11.55 5.18
CA PHE A 33 -5.17 10.24 4.64
C PHE A 33 -4.98 9.16 5.71
N GLN A 34 -5.68 8.06 5.53
CA GLN A 34 -5.57 6.89 6.40
C GLN A 34 -5.27 5.67 5.53
N ILE A 35 -4.26 4.90 5.90
CA ILE A 35 -3.97 3.64 5.20
C ILE A 35 -4.96 2.57 5.63
N VAL A 36 -5.27 1.68 4.69
CA VAL A 36 -6.19 0.57 4.89
C VAL A 36 -5.41 -0.72 4.97
N LEU A 37 -5.82 -1.60 5.87
CA LEU A 37 -5.18 -2.90 6.03
C LEU A 37 -6.23 -4.00 6.14
N THR A 38 -6.00 -5.08 5.41
CA THR A 38 -6.74 -6.33 5.53
C THR A 38 -5.82 -7.41 6.08
N ILE A 39 -6.36 -8.52 6.55
CA ILE A 39 -5.53 -9.64 7.02
C ILE A 39 -4.62 -10.17 5.90
N PRO A 40 -5.13 -10.45 4.68
CA PRO A 40 -4.25 -10.88 3.59
C PRO A 40 -3.13 -9.89 3.27
N LEU A 41 -3.45 -8.61 3.25
CA LEU A 41 -2.47 -7.57 2.93
C LEU A 41 -1.41 -7.44 4.03
N TYR A 42 -1.83 -7.51 5.28
CA TYR A 42 -0.91 -7.51 6.42
C TYR A 42 0.06 -8.68 6.36
N THR A 43 -0.45 -9.87 6.07
CA THR A 43 0.37 -11.07 5.91
C THR A 43 1.36 -10.92 4.77
N GLU A 44 0.94 -10.34 3.66
CA GLU A 44 1.82 -10.05 2.52
C GLU A 44 2.92 -9.06 2.91
N TYR A 45 2.59 -8.01 3.66
CA TYR A 45 3.59 -7.06 4.13
C TYR A 45 4.66 -7.76 4.97
N GLN A 46 4.24 -8.58 5.93
CA GLN A 46 5.18 -9.31 6.79
C GLN A 46 6.05 -10.27 5.99
N ASP A 47 5.45 -11.00 5.06
CA ASP A 47 6.18 -11.96 4.25
C ASP A 47 7.26 -11.28 3.40
N VAL A 48 6.88 -10.27 2.64
CA VAL A 48 7.81 -9.61 1.70
C VAL A 48 8.89 -8.82 2.45
N LEU A 49 8.52 -8.10 3.50
CA LEU A 49 9.48 -7.28 4.24
C LEU A 49 10.44 -8.10 5.07
N SER A 50 10.13 -9.36 5.35
CA SER A 50 11.02 -10.25 6.09
C SER A 50 11.98 -11.06 5.19
N ARG A 51 11.92 -10.85 3.88
CA ARG A 51 12.81 -11.54 2.94
C ARG A 51 14.24 -11.00 3.02
N SER A 52 15.18 -11.84 2.58
CA SER A 52 16.60 -11.50 2.63
C SER A 52 16.94 -10.21 1.91
N GLU A 53 16.28 -9.91 0.78
CA GLU A 53 16.52 -8.69 0.01
C GLU A 53 16.28 -7.42 0.83
N VAL A 54 15.32 -7.46 1.76
CA VAL A 54 15.05 -6.33 2.64
C VAL A 54 15.97 -6.34 3.85
N LEU A 55 16.19 -7.50 4.45
CA LEU A 55 17.05 -7.63 5.63
C LEU A 55 18.50 -7.25 5.32
N GLU A 56 18.97 -7.50 4.10
CA GLU A 56 20.29 -7.11 3.64
C GLU A 56 20.51 -5.60 3.60
N LEU A 57 19.42 -4.81 3.65
CA LEU A 57 19.52 -3.37 3.76
C LEU A 57 19.90 -2.90 5.17
N GLY A 58 19.98 -3.81 6.13
CA GLY A 58 20.38 -3.51 7.50
C GLY A 58 19.28 -3.57 8.53
N TYR A 59 18.06 -3.97 8.12
CA TYR A 59 16.94 -4.12 9.06
C TYR A 59 16.94 -5.53 9.65
N THR A 60 16.57 -5.63 10.94
CA THR A 60 16.40 -6.92 11.60
C THR A 60 14.97 -7.42 11.45
N GLN A 61 14.75 -8.71 11.74
CA GLN A 61 13.38 -9.25 11.81
C GLN A 61 12.54 -8.49 12.82
N ASN A 62 13.14 -8.07 13.93
CA ASN A 62 12.42 -7.30 14.94
C ASN A 62 12.02 -5.90 14.43
N ASP A 63 12.90 -5.26 13.67
CA ASP A 63 12.58 -3.97 13.04
C ASP A 63 11.35 -4.09 12.15
N ILE A 64 11.25 -5.16 11.38
CA ILE A 64 10.12 -5.40 10.49
C ILE A 64 8.83 -5.65 11.29
N LYS A 65 8.93 -6.42 12.37
CA LYS A 65 7.77 -6.65 13.25
C LYS A 65 7.27 -5.35 13.86
N GLU A 66 8.17 -4.50 14.32
CA GLU A 66 7.80 -3.21 14.88
C GLU A 66 7.12 -2.31 13.85
N LEU A 67 7.67 -2.26 12.64
CA LEU A 67 7.08 -1.47 11.55
C LEU A 67 5.68 -1.97 11.20
N THR A 68 5.51 -3.27 10.99
CA THR A 68 4.20 -3.81 10.60
C THR A 68 3.17 -3.65 11.72
N ARG A 69 3.55 -3.81 12.97
CA ARG A 69 2.68 -3.55 14.12
C ARG A 69 2.26 -2.08 14.18
N TYR A 70 3.20 -1.19 13.94
CA TYR A 70 2.91 0.25 13.92
C TYR A 70 1.90 0.57 12.83
N LEU A 71 2.14 0.08 11.61
CA LEU A 71 1.23 0.31 10.49
C LEU A 71 -0.16 -0.25 10.81
N ALA A 72 -0.24 -1.43 11.42
CA ALA A 72 -1.52 -2.01 11.82
C ALA A 72 -2.23 -1.14 12.86
N SER A 73 -1.48 -0.55 13.79
CA SER A 73 -2.08 0.26 14.87
C SER A 73 -2.74 1.55 14.37
N ILE A 74 -2.25 2.10 13.26
CA ILE A 74 -2.76 3.36 12.70
C ILE A 74 -3.65 3.18 11.48
N SER A 75 -3.82 1.94 11.03
CA SER A 75 -4.60 1.63 9.81
C SER A 75 -6.09 1.53 10.12
N HIS A 76 -6.88 1.82 9.08
CA HIS A 76 -8.26 1.36 9.04
C HIS A 76 -8.27 -0.12 8.72
N LYS A 77 -8.80 -0.94 9.64
CA LYS A 77 -8.88 -2.39 9.46
C LYS A 77 -10.14 -2.73 8.69
N GLN A 78 -9.95 -3.33 7.52
CA GLN A 78 -11.04 -3.65 6.62
C GLN A 78 -11.22 -5.16 6.51
N GLU A 79 -12.43 -5.63 6.73
CA GLU A 79 -12.78 -7.03 6.52
C GLU A 79 -13.15 -7.26 5.05
N ILE A 80 -12.73 -8.41 4.51
CA ILE A 80 -13.04 -8.83 3.15
C ILE A 80 -14.01 -10.00 3.23
N TYR A 81 -15.23 -9.80 2.75
CA TYR A 81 -16.25 -10.83 2.75
C TYR A 81 -16.31 -11.61 1.45
N TYR A 82 -15.86 -11.00 0.35
CA TYR A 82 -15.85 -11.61 -0.98
C TYR A 82 -14.50 -11.51 -1.60
N LEU A 83 -14.02 -12.63 -2.11
CA LEU A 83 -12.82 -12.69 -2.94
C LEU A 83 -13.28 -12.78 -4.39
N TRP A 84 -13.25 -11.64 -5.10
CA TRP A 84 -13.72 -11.51 -6.47
C TRP A 84 -12.62 -11.85 -7.48
N ARG A 85 -11.92 -12.92 -7.20
CA ARG A 85 -10.76 -13.35 -8.00
C ARG A 85 -11.16 -14.25 -9.15
N PRO A 86 -10.40 -14.21 -10.26
CA PRO A 86 -9.32 -13.25 -10.48
C PRO A 86 -9.81 -11.96 -11.13
N TRP A 87 -9.45 -10.81 -10.59
CA TRP A 87 -9.64 -9.51 -11.24
C TRP A 87 -8.45 -9.14 -12.11
N LEU A 88 -7.24 -9.39 -11.61
CA LEU A 88 -5.97 -8.99 -12.19
C LEU A 88 -5.14 -10.24 -12.45
N LYS A 89 -4.06 -10.07 -13.24
CA LYS A 89 -3.19 -11.19 -13.61
C LYS A 89 -2.47 -11.79 -12.41
N ASP A 90 -2.04 -10.92 -11.47
CA ASP A 90 -1.32 -11.35 -10.27
C ASP A 90 -2.28 -11.39 -9.08
N PRO A 91 -2.43 -12.54 -8.40
CA PRO A 91 -3.25 -12.63 -7.20
C PRO A 91 -2.85 -11.67 -6.08
N LYS A 92 -1.59 -11.24 -6.03
CA LYS A 92 -1.12 -10.26 -5.06
C LYS A 92 -1.71 -8.89 -5.31
N ASP A 93 -1.88 -8.53 -6.58
CA ASP A 93 -2.53 -7.28 -6.97
C ASP A 93 -4.02 -7.33 -6.63
N ASP A 94 -4.65 -8.50 -6.70
CA ASP A 94 -6.04 -8.68 -6.29
C ASP A 94 -6.24 -8.35 -4.81
N MET A 95 -5.30 -8.70 -3.93
CA MET A 95 -5.40 -8.36 -2.51
C MET A 95 -5.44 -6.84 -2.29
N VAL A 96 -4.63 -6.10 -3.04
CA VAL A 96 -4.58 -4.64 -2.98
C VAL A 96 -5.88 -4.05 -3.49
N LEU A 97 -6.36 -4.53 -4.62
CA LEU A 97 -7.62 -4.05 -5.21
C LEU A 97 -8.82 -4.35 -4.31
N GLU A 98 -8.89 -5.56 -3.74
CA GLU A 98 -9.95 -5.94 -2.82
C GLU A 98 -10.00 -5.03 -1.59
N ALA A 99 -8.84 -4.72 -1.01
CA ALA A 99 -8.74 -3.81 0.11
C ALA A 99 -9.27 -2.41 -0.25
N ALA A 100 -8.87 -1.91 -1.41
CA ALA A 100 -9.30 -0.59 -1.88
C ALA A 100 -10.79 -0.54 -2.17
N PHE A 101 -11.33 -1.57 -2.81
CA PHE A 101 -12.73 -1.65 -3.15
C PHE A 101 -13.60 -1.75 -1.89
N ALA A 102 -13.27 -2.67 -0.98
CA ALA A 102 -14.07 -2.88 0.23
C ALA A 102 -14.07 -1.67 1.16
N SER A 103 -12.97 -0.94 1.23
CA SER A 103 -12.84 0.24 2.08
C SER A 103 -13.30 1.53 1.42
N GLN A 104 -13.62 1.49 0.13
CA GLN A 104 -13.92 2.67 -0.67
C GLN A 104 -12.73 3.65 -0.68
N SER A 105 -11.52 3.12 -0.78
CA SER A 105 -10.32 3.93 -0.86
C SER A 105 -10.28 4.72 -2.16
N LYS A 106 -9.70 5.91 -2.10
CA LYS A 106 -9.58 6.78 -3.27
C LYS A 106 -8.37 6.44 -4.12
N TYR A 107 -7.30 6.01 -3.49
CA TYR A 107 -6.03 5.74 -4.17
C TYR A 107 -5.47 4.38 -3.80
N ILE A 108 -4.80 3.76 -4.78
CA ILE A 108 -3.85 2.68 -4.56
C ILE A 108 -2.48 3.26 -4.87
N VAL A 109 -1.60 3.32 -3.87
CA VAL A 109 -0.23 3.80 -4.08
C VAL A 109 0.64 2.60 -4.41
N THR A 110 1.19 2.58 -5.62
CA THR A 110 1.91 1.43 -6.16
C THR A 110 2.92 1.87 -7.22
N TYR A 111 4.02 1.12 -7.36
CA TYR A 111 4.97 1.34 -8.47
C TYR A 111 4.59 0.55 -9.73
N ASN A 112 3.54 -0.27 -9.65
CA ASN A 112 3.03 -1.05 -10.77
C ASN A 112 1.62 -0.58 -11.18
N SER A 113 1.43 0.73 -11.28
CA SER A 113 0.11 1.31 -11.56
C SER A 113 -0.54 0.72 -12.82
N LYS A 114 0.25 0.38 -13.83
CA LYS A 114 -0.26 -0.22 -15.06
C LYS A 114 -0.92 -1.57 -14.84
N ASP A 115 -0.58 -2.28 -13.78
CA ASP A 115 -1.19 -3.59 -13.48
C ASP A 115 -2.63 -3.44 -12.99
N PHE A 116 -3.02 -2.23 -12.60
CA PHE A 116 -4.35 -1.91 -12.11
C PHE A 116 -5.22 -1.16 -13.14
N VAL A 117 -4.69 -0.92 -14.34
CA VAL A 117 -5.45 -0.28 -15.42
C VAL A 117 -5.97 -1.31 -16.43
N GLY A 118 -6.86 -0.87 -17.34
CA GLY A 118 -7.36 -1.71 -18.42
C GLY A 118 -8.56 -2.56 -18.05
N LYS A 119 -9.02 -2.53 -16.81
CA LYS A 119 -10.22 -3.21 -16.34
C LYS A 119 -11.33 -2.23 -15.94
N GLY A 120 -11.17 -0.96 -16.29
CA GLY A 120 -12.13 0.09 -15.91
C GLY A 120 -12.18 0.35 -14.41
N ILE A 121 -11.09 0.10 -13.70
CA ILE A 121 -11.04 0.21 -12.24
C ILE A 121 -11.31 1.65 -11.79
N GLU A 122 -10.64 2.63 -12.40
CA GLU A 122 -10.82 4.03 -12.04
C GLU A 122 -12.24 4.50 -12.41
N GLU A 123 -12.69 4.16 -13.62
CA GLU A 123 -13.99 4.57 -14.11
C GLU A 123 -15.14 3.89 -13.36
N SER A 124 -14.98 2.60 -13.03
CA SER A 124 -16.05 1.81 -12.40
C SER A 124 -16.09 1.97 -10.89
N PHE A 125 -14.95 2.11 -10.23
CA PHE A 125 -14.86 2.10 -8.76
C PHE A 125 -14.35 3.40 -8.17
N GLY A 126 -13.88 4.33 -9.00
CA GLY A 126 -13.32 5.60 -8.52
C GLY A 126 -11.99 5.44 -7.79
N ILE A 127 -11.28 4.35 -8.00
CA ILE A 127 -10.00 4.05 -7.37
C ILE A 127 -8.88 4.39 -8.36
N LYS A 128 -7.99 5.31 -7.99
CA LYS A 128 -6.91 5.74 -8.87
C LYS A 128 -5.58 5.13 -8.42
N PRO A 129 -4.95 4.28 -9.24
CA PRO A 129 -3.59 3.78 -8.95
C PRO A 129 -2.55 4.82 -9.40
N LEU A 130 -1.57 5.09 -8.53
CA LEU A 130 -0.49 6.04 -8.82
C LEU A 130 0.71 5.74 -7.93
N ASN A 131 1.89 6.25 -8.32
CA ASN A 131 3.08 6.06 -7.51
C ASN A 131 3.13 7.03 -6.33
N ALA A 132 4.09 6.83 -5.44
CA ALA A 132 4.20 7.63 -4.22
C ALA A 132 4.43 9.11 -4.50
N LYS A 133 5.25 9.44 -5.50
CA LYS A 133 5.51 10.83 -5.89
C LYS A 133 4.21 11.52 -6.36
N ASP A 134 3.52 10.87 -7.27
CA ASP A 134 2.27 11.42 -7.82
C ASP A 134 1.19 11.53 -6.74
N PHE A 135 1.15 10.57 -5.82
CA PHE A 135 0.23 10.65 -4.69
C PHE A 135 0.51 11.89 -3.83
N LEU A 136 1.78 12.14 -3.51
CA LEU A 136 2.15 13.32 -2.70
C LEU A 136 1.80 14.62 -3.43
N ILE A 137 1.95 14.66 -4.75
CA ILE A 137 1.54 15.81 -5.55
C ILE A 137 0.01 15.99 -5.47
N GLU A 138 -0.74 14.91 -5.63
CA GLU A 138 -2.21 14.95 -5.59
C GLU A 138 -2.74 15.51 -4.26
N ILE A 139 -2.10 15.18 -3.14
CA ILE A 139 -2.55 15.66 -1.82
C ILE A 139 -1.88 16.97 -1.40
N GLY A 140 -1.12 17.60 -2.30
CA GLY A 140 -0.50 18.91 -2.04
C GLY A 140 0.74 18.89 -1.15
N LYS A 141 1.39 17.75 -0.98
CA LYS A 141 2.59 17.59 -0.15
C LYS A 141 3.90 17.70 -0.94
N LEU A 142 3.81 17.70 -2.26
CA LEU A 142 4.96 17.82 -3.16
C LEU A 142 4.53 18.58 -4.40
N ASN A 143 5.44 19.42 -4.90
CA ASN A 143 5.17 20.22 -6.11
C ASN A 143 5.64 19.52 -7.38
#